data_5728fb6bdf7b2690c73c7fb297cee11d
#
_entry.id   5728fb6bdf7b2690c73c7fb297cee11d
#
_cell.length_a   1.000
_cell.length_b   1.000
_cell.length_c   1.000
_cell.angle_alpha   90.00
_cell.angle_beta   90.00
_cell.angle_gamma   90.00
#
_symmetry.space_group_name_H-M   'P 1'
#
loop_
_entity.id
_entity.type
_entity.pdbx_description
1 polymer ?
#
loop_
_entity_poly.entity_id
_entity_poly.type
_entity_poly.pdbx_seq_one_letter_code
_entity_poly.pdbx_strand_id
1 'polypeptide(L)' 'MANQESDFPKGIGAPATRALVGAGYSRLSQLAGVPVTELKQLHGMGPKALRVLQEALEEAGQSLG' A
#
# COMPACT_ATOMS: atom_id res chain seq x y z
N MET A 1 -11.53 15.42 9.59
CA MET A 1 -11.14 15.09 9.21
C MET A 1 -10.64 14.25 9.00
N ALA A 2 -10.73 13.93 8.89
CA ALA A 2 -10.36 13.27 8.70
C ALA A 2 -9.73 12.59 8.40
N ASN A 3 -9.56 12.19 8.24
CA ASN A 3 -8.93 11.50 8.12
C ASN A 3 -8.33 10.91 7.37
N GLN A 4 -8.39 10.87 6.75
CA GLN A 4 -7.78 10.23 6.09
C GLN A 4 -6.56 10.24 5.89
N GLU A 5 -6.23 10.11 6.01
CA GLU A 5 -5.12 10.16 6.40
C GLU A 5 -4.05 9.43 5.81
N SER A 6 -4.30 8.40 5.05
CA SER A 6 -3.31 7.64 4.29
C SER A 6 -3.14 8.29 2.92
N ASP A 7 -1.93 8.22 2.35
CA ASP A 7 -1.70 8.78 1.03
C ASP A 7 -1.53 7.69 -0.03
N PHE A 8 -2.19 6.56 0.18
CA PHE A 8 -2.15 5.46 -0.78
C PHE A 8 -2.96 5.81 -2.02
N PRO A 9 -2.58 5.26 -3.19
CA PRO A 9 -3.34 5.52 -4.41
C PRO A 9 -4.75 4.94 -4.30
N LYS A 10 -5.71 5.61 -4.94
CA LYS A 10 -7.10 5.19 -4.87
C LYS A 10 -7.33 3.85 -5.56
N GLY A 11 -6.47 3.51 -6.51
CA GLY A 11 -6.64 2.29 -7.29
C GLY A 11 -6.54 1.01 -6.49
N ILE A 12 -6.02 1.07 -5.25
CA ILE A 12 -5.90 -0.14 -4.45
C ILE A 12 -7.23 -0.52 -3.78
N GLY A 13 -8.18 0.43 -3.65
CA GLY A 13 -9.47 0.13 -3.05
C GLY A 13 -9.46 0.22 -1.54
N ALA A 14 -10.68 0.33 -0.97
CA ALA A 14 -10.83 0.48 0.46
C ALA A 14 -10.34 -0.73 1.26
N PRO A 15 -10.62 -1.98 0.84
CA PRO A 15 -10.14 -3.12 1.62
C PRO A 15 -8.63 -3.15 1.77
N ALA A 16 -7.89 -2.84 0.68
CA ALA A 16 -6.44 -2.84 0.76
C ALA A 16 -5.94 -1.69 1.63
N THR A 17 -6.57 -0.53 1.52
CA THR A 17 -6.20 0.61 2.34
C THR A 17 -6.37 0.28 3.82
N ARG A 18 -7.50 -0.34 4.19
CA ARG A 18 -7.71 -0.72 5.57
C ARG A 18 -6.70 -1.75 6.04
N ALA A 19 -6.35 -2.69 5.17
CA ALA A 19 -5.38 -3.72 5.53
C ALA A 19 -4.03 -3.08 5.84
N LEU A 20 -3.61 -2.11 5.03
CA LEU A 20 -2.33 -1.44 5.25
C LEU A 20 -2.35 -0.62 6.52
N VAL A 21 -3.41 0.14 6.74
CA VAL A 21 -3.51 0.95 7.96
C VAL A 21 -3.52 0.05 9.19
N GLY A 22 -4.26 -1.07 9.11
CA GLY A 22 -4.30 -2.00 10.22
C GLY A 22 -2.97 -2.66 10.51
N ALA A 23 -2.10 -2.74 9.50
CA ALA A 23 -0.76 -3.31 9.68
C ALA A 23 0.27 -2.26 10.11
N GLY A 24 -0.16 -1.01 10.27
CA GLY A 24 0.73 0.04 10.73
C GLY A 24 1.28 0.93 9.64
N TYR A 25 0.81 0.78 8.41
CA TYR A 25 1.27 1.60 7.30
C TYR A 25 0.23 2.68 7.00
N SER A 26 0.63 3.93 7.10
CA SER A 26 -0.27 5.04 6.78
C SER A 26 0.22 5.88 5.61
N ARG A 27 1.45 5.65 5.15
CA ARG A 27 2.01 6.41 4.05
C ARG A 27 2.61 5.49 3.01
N LEU A 28 2.51 5.90 1.76
CA LEU A 28 3.07 5.10 0.66
C LEU A 28 4.56 4.87 0.85
N SER A 29 5.29 5.89 1.29
CA SER A 29 6.74 5.77 1.44
C SER A 29 7.13 4.71 2.47
N GLN A 30 6.25 4.39 3.40
CA GLN A 30 6.55 3.34 4.38
C GLN A 30 6.63 1.96 3.74
N LEU A 31 6.08 1.81 2.55
CA LEU A 31 6.10 0.53 1.85
C LEU A 31 7.38 0.31 1.08
N ALA A 32 8.20 1.35 0.91
CA ALA A 32 9.45 1.20 0.20
C ALA A 32 10.32 0.17 0.91
N GLY A 33 10.77 -0.83 0.16
CA GLY A 33 11.62 -1.88 0.73
C GLY A 33 10.86 -2.99 1.44
N VAL A 34 9.55 -2.85 1.62
CA VAL A 34 8.77 -3.90 2.28
C VAL A 34 8.57 -5.07 1.33
N PRO A 35 8.87 -6.31 1.77
CA PRO A 35 8.71 -7.45 0.87
C PRO A 35 7.26 -7.65 0.43
N VAL A 36 7.09 -7.92 -0.86
CA VAL A 36 5.77 -8.17 -1.42
C VAL A 36 5.10 -9.33 -0.69
N THR A 37 5.89 -10.33 -0.29
CA THR A 37 5.33 -11.49 0.39
C THR A 37 4.65 -11.12 1.70
N GLU A 38 5.13 -10.09 2.40
CA GLU A 38 4.46 -9.65 3.61
C GLU A 38 3.14 -8.96 3.30
N LEU A 39 3.12 -8.14 2.26
CA LEU A 39 1.90 -7.43 1.90
C LEU A 39 0.84 -8.38 1.38
N LYS A 40 1.26 -9.43 0.68
CA LYS A 40 0.32 -10.42 0.14
C LYS A 40 -0.45 -11.14 1.25
N GLN A 41 0.11 -11.20 2.44
CA GLN A 41 -0.54 -11.89 3.55
C GLN A 41 -1.64 -11.05 4.19
N LEU A 42 -1.68 -9.76 3.89
CA LEU A 42 -2.70 -8.90 4.47
C LEU A 42 -4.05 -9.20 3.85
N HIS A 43 -5.06 -9.35 4.71
CA HIS A 43 -6.41 -9.60 4.25
C HIS A 43 -6.91 -8.38 3.47
N GLY A 44 -7.44 -8.61 2.28
CA GLY A 44 -7.90 -7.52 1.43
C GLY A 44 -6.87 -7.04 0.42
N MET A 45 -5.65 -7.57 0.50
CA MET A 45 -4.58 -7.19 -0.43
C MET A 45 -4.54 -8.17 -1.58
N GLY A 46 -4.89 -7.72 -2.78
CA GLY A 46 -4.86 -8.55 -3.95
C GLY A 46 -3.73 -8.18 -4.89
N PRO A 47 -3.54 -8.96 -5.96
CA PRO A 47 -2.46 -8.68 -6.91
C PRO A 47 -2.60 -7.34 -7.60
N LYS A 48 -3.83 -6.90 -7.86
CA LYS A 48 -4.04 -5.60 -8.48
C LYS A 48 -3.58 -4.47 -7.55
N ALA A 49 -3.92 -4.58 -6.27
CA ALA A 49 -3.52 -3.56 -5.31
C ALA A 49 -1.99 -3.49 -5.20
N LEU A 50 -1.33 -4.66 -5.20
CA LEU A 50 0.12 -4.68 -5.12
C LEU A 50 0.75 -4.02 -6.33
N ARG A 51 0.18 -4.27 -7.52
CA ARG A 51 0.71 -3.64 -8.73
C ARG A 51 0.56 -2.12 -8.67
N VAL A 52 -0.61 -1.64 -8.24
CA VAL A 52 -0.84 -0.21 -8.15
C VAL A 52 0.14 0.43 -7.16
N LEU A 53 0.36 -0.23 -6.02
CA LEU A 53 1.31 0.28 -5.04
C LEU A 53 2.72 0.31 -5.59
N GLN A 54 3.12 -0.74 -6.31
CA GLN A 54 4.45 -0.78 -6.90
C GLN A 54 4.63 0.36 -7.90
N GLU A 55 3.64 0.58 -8.75
CA GLU A 55 3.72 1.64 -9.75
C GLU A 55 3.81 3.00 -9.09
N ALA A 56 3.02 3.21 -8.03
CA ALA A 56 3.05 4.48 -7.32
C ALA A 56 4.42 4.73 -6.67
N LEU A 57 5.01 3.68 -6.11
CA LEU A 57 6.34 3.80 -5.52
C LEU A 57 7.39 4.10 -6.59
N GLU A 58 7.26 3.47 -7.76
CA GLU A 58 8.22 3.70 -8.83
C GLU A 58 8.18 5.15 -9.31
N GLU A 59 6.99 5.74 -9.33
CA GLU A 59 6.87 7.14 -9.70
C GLU A 59 7.59 8.05 -8.71
N ALA A 60 7.72 7.60 -7.47
CA ALA A 60 8.43 8.35 -6.44
C ALA A 60 9.90 7.94 -6.34
N GLY A 61 10.36 7.09 -7.27
CA GLY A 61 11.75 6.64 -7.24
C GLY A 61 12.01 5.53 -6.24
N GLN A 62 10.96 4.84 -5.80
CA GLN A 62 11.05 3.79 -4.80
C GLN A 62 10.46 2.50 -5.34
N SER A 63 10.49 1.45 -4.54
CA SER A 63 9.89 0.17 -4.94
C SER A 63 9.70 -0.71 -3.71
N LEU A 64 8.82 -1.70 -3.88
CA LEU A 64 8.66 -2.75 -2.87
C LEU A 64 9.91 -3.63 -2.84
N GLY A 65 10.14 -4.25 -1.72
CA GLY A 65 11.30 -5.11 -1.54
C GLY A 65 11.20 -6.47 -2.18
#